data_c6d0a3634126e0389e16a933202b28de
#
_entry.id   c6d0a3634126e0389e16a933202b28de
#
_cell.length_a   1.000
_cell.length_b   1.000
_cell.length_c   1.000
_cell.angle_alpha   90.00
_cell.angle_beta   90.00
_cell.angle_gamma   90.00
#
_symmetry.space_group_name_H-M   'P 1'
#
loop_
_entity.id
_entity.type
_entity.pdbx_description
1 polymer ?
#
loop_
_entity_poly.entity_id
_entity_poly.type
_entity_poly.pdbx_seq_one_letter_code
_entity_poly.pdbx_strand_id
1 'polypeptide(L)'
;FEGLLENNPNIKNLDSVVGFLRASGYFTLRPFLNSINKVRMLIGIDVDKYIVKANNQGHLFFGAEEEVKQDYLTQLRKDIENSVYSSHVEEGIWQMVDDLVSGKLELRAHPSKKIHAKIYLLYPDNFNEWSTDGCAITGSSNLSGNGLGISQDKQYEFNVMLRDNEDVQFAKDEFELLWA
;
A
#
# COMPACT_ATOMS: atom_id res chain seq x y z
N PHE A 1 -1.71 -13.35 -2.96
CA PHE A 1 -0.60 -13.15 -2.02
C PHE A 1 -0.28 -14.44 -1.25
N GLU A 2 -1.25 -15.10 -0.61
CA GLU A 2 -1.06 -16.30 0.20
C GLU A 2 -0.17 -17.35 -0.51
N GLY A 3 -0.66 -17.97 -1.58
CA GLY A 3 0.09 -19.00 -2.29
C GLY A 3 1.43 -18.53 -2.88
N LEU A 4 1.56 -17.22 -3.14
CA LEU A 4 2.83 -16.66 -3.61
C LEU A 4 3.86 -16.63 -2.48
N LEU A 5 3.49 -16.16 -1.29
CA LEU A 5 4.41 -16.06 -0.15
C LEU A 5 4.74 -17.43 0.45
N GLU A 6 3.78 -18.35 0.47
CA GLU A 6 4.02 -19.74 0.90
C GLU A 6 5.05 -20.46 0.03
N ASN A 7 4.98 -20.23 -1.30
CA ASN A 7 5.89 -20.86 -2.25
C ASN A 7 7.24 -20.13 -2.41
N ASN A 8 7.39 -18.92 -1.85
CA ASN A 8 8.61 -18.12 -1.95
C ASN A 8 9.01 -17.58 -0.57
N PRO A 9 9.52 -18.41 0.34
CA PRO A 9 9.82 -18.02 1.72
C PRO A 9 10.97 -17.00 1.85
N ASN A 10 11.74 -16.81 0.78
CA ASN A 10 12.83 -15.83 0.72
C ASN A 10 12.35 -14.39 0.54
N ILE A 11 11.11 -14.20 0.11
CA ILE A 11 10.50 -12.87 0.00
C ILE A 11 10.36 -12.27 1.40
N LYS A 12 10.94 -11.08 1.60
CA LYS A 12 10.97 -10.37 2.89
C LYS A 12 10.45 -8.95 2.81
N ASN A 13 10.26 -8.42 1.60
CA ASN A 13 9.85 -7.05 1.36
C ASN A 13 8.60 -7.00 0.49
N LEU A 14 7.71 -6.09 0.82
CA LEU A 14 6.57 -5.69 0.00
C LEU A 14 6.58 -4.17 -0.17
N ASP A 15 6.80 -3.73 -1.39
CA ASP A 15 6.59 -2.34 -1.78
C ASP A 15 5.32 -2.21 -2.62
N SER A 16 4.53 -1.21 -2.38
CA SER A 16 3.33 -0.99 -3.18
C SER A 16 3.11 0.47 -3.54
N VAL A 17 2.67 0.67 -4.79
CA VAL A 17 2.13 1.94 -5.25
C VAL A 17 0.66 1.71 -5.53
N VAL A 18 -0.21 2.43 -4.83
CA VAL A 18 -1.65 2.29 -5.00
C VAL A 18 -2.29 3.68 -5.11
N GLY A 19 -3.24 3.82 -6.02
CA GLY A 19 -4.00 5.06 -6.17
C GLY A 19 -4.84 5.37 -4.93
N PHE A 20 -5.25 4.31 -4.23
CA PHE A 20 -6.13 4.39 -3.09
C PHE A 20 -5.88 3.24 -2.12
N LEU A 21 -5.78 3.54 -0.83
CA LEU A 21 -5.65 2.58 0.25
C LEU A 21 -6.84 2.69 1.21
N ARG A 22 -7.47 1.57 1.53
CA ARG A 22 -8.40 1.46 2.65
C ARG A 22 -7.84 0.57 3.74
N ALA A 23 -8.14 0.90 4.98
CA ALA A 23 -7.74 0.10 6.14
C ALA A 23 -8.18 -1.37 6.01
N SER A 24 -9.40 -1.60 5.52
CA SER A 24 -9.93 -2.94 5.25
C SER A 24 -9.06 -3.76 4.29
N GLY A 25 -8.43 -3.11 3.30
CA GLY A 25 -7.49 -3.78 2.39
C GLY A 25 -6.23 -4.24 3.12
N TYR A 26 -5.69 -3.39 3.99
CA TYR A 26 -4.54 -3.78 4.81
C TYR A 26 -4.87 -4.92 5.77
N PHE A 27 -5.98 -4.86 6.48
CA PHE A 27 -6.42 -5.92 7.41
C PHE A 27 -6.56 -7.26 6.72
N THR A 28 -7.06 -7.26 5.49
CA THR A 28 -7.17 -8.48 4.67
C THR A 28 -5.81 -9.03 4.26
N LEU A 29 -4.88 -8.15 3.91
CA LEU A 29 -3.55 -8.55 3.48
C LEU A 29 -2.66 -8.97 4.65
N ARG A 30 -2.81 -8.32 5.80
CA ARG A 30 -1.92 -8.45 6.96
C ARG A 30 -1.64 -9.89 7.42
N PRO A 31 -2.62 -10.81 7.49
CA PRO A 31 -2.38 -12.20 7.90
C PRO A 31 -1.33 -12.92 7.04
N PHE A 32 -1.23 -12.56 5.76
CA PHE A 32 -0.25 -13.15 4.83
C PHE A 32 1.13 -12.50 4.92
N LEU A 33 1.28 -11.37 5.62
CA LEU A 33 2.53 -10.62 5.73
C LEU A 33 3.39 -11.00 6.96
N ASN A 34 3.14 -12.15 7.58
CA ASN A 34 3.88 -12.56 8.77
C ASN A 34 5.38 -12.82 8.49
N SER A 35 5.70 -13.35 7.30
CA SER A 35 7.08 -13.61 6.85
C SER A 35 7.77 -12.37 6.26
N ILE A 36 7.03 -11.27 6.05
CA ILE A 36 7.54 -10.02 5.49
C ILE A 36 8.14 -9.17 6.61
N ASN A 37 9.36 -8.70 6.39
CA ASN A 37 10.08 -7.85 7.34
C ASN A 37 9.69 -6.39 7.18
N LYS A 38 9.51 -5.92 5.93
CA LYS A 38 9.26 -4.53 5.60
C LYS A 38 8.14 -4.39 4.58
N VAL A 39 7.22 -3.47 4.86
CA VAL A 39 6.13 -3.09 3.97
C VAL A 39 6.19 -1.58 3.76
N ARG A 40 6.34 -1.14 2.51
CA ARG A 40 6.31 0.27 2.14
C ARG A 40 5.14 0.51 1.19
N MET A 41 4.31 1.49 1.49
CA MET A 41 3.13 1.81 0.67
C MET A 41 3.15 3.28 0.28
N LEU A 42 3.24 3.53 -1.01
CA LEU A 42 3.08 4.85 -1.59
C LEU A 42 1.64 5.01 -2.09
N ILE A 43 0.94 6.00 -1.54
CA ILE A 43 -0.48 6.21 -1.76
C ILE A 43 -0.67 7.42 -2.66
N GLY A 44 -1.45 7.25 -3.73
CA GLY A 44 -1.95 8.36 -4.52
C GLY A 44 -3.02 9.12 -3.73
N ILE A 45 -2.84 10.42 -3.62
CA ILE A 45 -3.82 11.30 -3.01
C ILE A 45 -4.63 11.97 -4.12
N ASP A 46 -5.91 12.22 -3.86
CA ASP A 46 -6.69 13.15 -4.65
C ASP A 46 -6.17 14.58 -4.38
N VAL A 47 -5.09 14.90 -5.09
CA VAL A 47 -4.34 16.16 -4.94
C VAL A 47 -5.26 17.37 -5.09
N ASP A 48 -6.32 17.27 -5.90
CA ASP A 48 -7.24 18.38 -6.12
C ASP A 48 -7.98 18.77 -4.83
N LYS A 49 -8.40 17.79 -4.02
CA LYS A 49 -9.06 18.07 -2.73
C LYS A 49 -8.09 18.70 -1.72
N TYR A 50 -6.84 18.28 -1.72
CA TYR A 50 -5.83 18.83 -0.83
C TYR A 50 -5.36 20.23 -1.25
N ILE A 51 -5.22 20.49 -2.56
CA ILE A 51 -4.91 21.83 -3.08
C ILE A 51 -6.03 22.81 -2.73
N VAL A 52 -7.30 22.42 -2.90
CA VAL A 52 -8.44 23.26 -2.53
C VAL A 52 -8.47 23.52 -1.02
N LYS A 53 -8.20 22.50 -0.21
CA LYS A 53 -8.13 22.63 1.27
C LYS A 53 -6.98 23.53 1.69
N ALA A 54 -5.78 23.34 1.12
CA ALA A 54 -4.59 24.13 1.41
C ALA A 54 -4.74 25.60 0.97
N ASN A 55 -5.31 25.86 -0.20
CA ASN A 55 -5.64 27.21 -0.64
C ASN A 55 -6.63 27.91 0.30
N ASN A 56 -7.67 27.19 0.75
CA ASN A 56 -8.66 27.73 1.68
C ASN A 56 -8.11 28.00 3.09
N GLN A 57 -7.01 27.34 3.46
CA GLN A 57 -6.34 27.50 4.76
C GLN A 57 -5.08 28.38 4.71
N GLY A 58 -4.70 28.90 3.52
CA GLY A 58 -3.51 29.74 3.36
C GLY A 58 -2.16 29.01 3.55
N HIS A 59 -2.17 27.68 3.54
CA HIS A 59 -0.98 26.87 3.67
C HIS A 59 -0.45 26.42 2.30
N LEU A 60 0.80 26.76 1.99
CA LEU A 60 1.51 26.17 0.84
C LEU A 60 1.76 24.69 1.10
N PHE A 61 1.43 23.86 0.13
CA PHE A 61 1.43 22.39 0.19
C PHE A 61 2.83 21.73 0.43
N PHE A 62 3.86 22.50 0.59
CA PHE A 62 5.20 22.03 1.00
C PHE A 62 5.34 21.77 2.50
N GLY A 63 4.27 21.91 3.24
CA GLY A 63 4.20 21.63 4.65
C GLY A 63 3.76 20.20 4.89
N ALA A 64 4.71 19.40 5.16
CA ALA A 64 4.59 18.36 6.12
C ALA A 64 3.94 17.05 5.67
N GLU A 65 4.83 16.04 5.47
CA GLU A 65 4.55 14.63 5.73
C GLU A 65 3.59 14.42 6.91
N GLU A 66 3.69 15.24 7.95
CA GLU A 66 2.90 15.13 9.17
C GLU A 66 1.43 15.54 8.98
N GLU A 67 1.15 16.55 8.19
CA GLU A 67 -0.24 16.99 7.93
C GLU A 67 -0.98 15.99 7.05
N VAL A 68 -0.30 15.42 6.07
CA VAL A 68 -0.81 14.34 5.21
C VAL A 68 -1.05 13.07 6.02
N LYS A 69 -0.15 12.72 6.93
CA LYS A 69 -0.32 11.65 7.91
C LYS A 69 -1.56 11.88 8.78
N GLN A 70 -1.74 13.07 9.32
CA GLN A 70 -2.88 13.41 10.18
C GLN A 70 -4.21 13.35 9.43
N ASP A 71 -4.26 13.83 8.19
CA ASP A 71 -5.46 13.73 7.36
C ASP A 71 -5.77 12.28 6.98
N TYR A 72 -4.76 11.47 6.67
CA TYR A 72 -4.94 10.04 6.43
C TYR A 72 -5.43 9.30 7.69
N LEU A 73 -4.83 9.58 8.85
CA LEU A 73 -5.27 9.01 10.12
C LEU A 73 -6.69 9.43 10.49
N THR A 74 -7.08 10.67 10.14
CA THR A 74 -8.43 11.16 10.34
C THR A 74 -9.43 10.44 9.43
N GLN A 75 -9.05 10.18 8.17
CA GLN A 75 -9.88 9.41 7.25
C GLN A 75 -9.97 7.95 7.67
N LEU A 76 -8.85 7.37 8.08
CA LEU A 76 -8.78 6.02 8.64
C LEU A 76 -9.70 5.88 9.86
N ARG A 77 -9.67 6.86 10.77
CA ARG A 77 -10.57 6.89 11.94
C ARG A 77 -12.03 6.91 11.52
N LYS A 78 -12.41 7.75 10.54
CA LYS A 78 -13.78 7.79 10.01
C LYS A 78 -14.21 6.48 9.36
N ASP A 79 -13.32 5.84 8.61
CA ASP A 79 -13.60 4.53 7.99
C ASP A 79 -13.82 3.45 9.07
N ILE A 80 -13.08 3.54 10.18
CA ILE A 80 -13.23 2.67 11.35
C ILE A 80 -14.56 2.95 12.08
N GLU A 81 -14.87 4.22 12.37
CA GLU A 81 -16.09 4.62 13.05
C GLU A 81 -17.36 4.26 12.29
N ASN A 82 -17.29 4.26 10.95
CA ASN A 82 -18.40 3.87 10.05
C ASN A 82 -18.43 2.36 9.74
N SER A 83 -17.44 1.59 10.16
CA SER A 83 -17.45 0.14 9.97
C SER A 83 -18.37 -0.53 10.99
N VAL A 84 -19.07 -1.59 10.55
CA VAL A 84 -19.77 -2.46 11.49
C VAL A 84 -18.72 -3.07 12.42
N TYR A 85 -18.83 -2.81 13.73
CA TYR A 85 -17.91 -3.35 14.72
C TYR A 85 -17.82 -4.87 14.59
N SER A 86 -16.61 -5.36 14.39
CA SER A 86 -16.29 -6.78 14.44
C SER A 86 -14.94 -6.96 15.11
N SER A 87 -14.76 -8.07 15.82
CA SER A 87 -13.48 -8.41 16.46
C SER A 87 -12.31 -8.44 15.44
N HIS A 88 -12.58 -8.84 14.22
CA HIS A 88 -11.61 -8.87 13.13
C HIS A 88 -11.14 -7.46 12.72
N VAL A 89 -12.05 -6.48 12.69
CA VAL A 89 -11.70 -5.08 12.39
C VAL A 89 -10.86 -4.50 13.52
N GLU A 90 -11.24 -4.75 14.77
CA GLU A 90 -10.50 -4.27 15.93
C GLU A 90 -9.07 -4.85 15.96
N GLU A 91 -8.92 -6.15 15.76
CA GLU A 91 -7.62 -6.81 15.68
C GLU A 91 -6.77 -6.26 14.54
N GLY A 92 -7.37 -6.05 13.35
CA GLY A 92 -6.70 -5.47 12.19
C GLY A 92 -6.19 -4.06 12.45
N ILE A 93 -6.94 -3.24 13.20
CA ILE A 93 -6.52 -1.90 13.60
C ILE A 93 -5.28 -1.95 14.51
N TRP A 94 -5.33 -2.78 15.55
CA TRP A 94 -4.20 -2.94 16.47
C TRP A 94 -2.96 -3.42 15.74
N GLN A 95 -3.08 -4.41 14.86
CA GLN A 95 -1.97 -4.91 14.06
C GLN A 95 -1.39 -3.83 13.13
N MET A 96 -2.24 -2.99 12.52
CA MET A 96 -1.77 -1.89 11.68
C MET A 96 -1.01 -0.84 12.49
N VAL A 97 -1.51 -0.49 13.67
CA VAL A 97 -0.83 0.45 14.58
C VAL A 97 0.51 -0.12 15.02
N ASP A 98 0.58 -1.38 15.42
CA ASP A 98 1.81 -2.03 15.83
C ASP A 98 2.84 -2.08 14.69
N ASP A 99 2.40 -2.37 13.46
CA ASP A 99 3.27 -2.40 12.29
C ASP A 99 3.80 -0.98 11.94
N LEU A 100 3.00 0.06 12.12
CA LEU A 100 3.45 1.45 11.94
C LEU A 100 4.45 1.87 13.03
N VAL A 101 4.17 1.57 14.28
CA VAL A 101 5.03 1.92 15.43
C VAL A 101 6.35 1.16 15.38
N SER A 102 6.33 -0.12 15.03
CA SER A 102 7.53 -0.94 14.88
C SER A 102 8.36 -0.59 13.65
N GLY A 103 7.81 0.20 12.72
CA GLY A 103 8.43 0.51 11.44
C GLY A 103 8.39 -0.64 10.44
N LYS A 104 7.62 -1.70 10.70
CA LYS A 104 7.34 -2.75 9.72
C LYS A 104 6.55 -2.19 8.55
N LEU A 105 5.55 -1.35 8.82
CA LEU A 105 4.76 -0.64 7.83
C LEU A 105 5.19 0.83 7.74
N GLU A 106 5.56 1.27 6.56
CA GLU A 106 5.73 2.69 6.24
C GLU A 106 4.71 3.13 5.19
N LEU A 107 4.03 4.22 5.48
CA LEU A 107 3.06 4.84 4.58
C LEU A 107 3.57 6.20 4.15
N ARG A 108 3.59 6.46 2.85
CA ARG A 108 3.85 7.79 2.28
C ARG A 108 2.77 8.17 1.29
N ALA A 109 2.49 9.45 1.23
CA ALA A 109 1.66 10.03 0.20
C ALA A 109 2.54 10.89 -0.72
N HIS A 110 2.40 10.73 -2.03
CA HIS A 110 3.19 11.52 -2.96
C HIS A 110 2.54 12.90 -3.15
N PRO A 111 3.18 13.99 -2.72
CA PRO A 111 2.54 15.31 -2.64
C PRO A 111 2.31 15.98 -4.01
N SER A 112 3.10 15.64 -5.01
CA SER A 112 3.13 16.37 -6.29
C SER A 112 2.64 15.58 -7.51
N LYS A 113 2.27 14.30 -7.35
CA LYS A 113 1.81 13.47 -8.46
C LYS A 113 0.48 12.81 -8.16
N LYS A 114 -0.44 12.87 -9.12
CA LYS A 114 -1.64 12.03 -9.13
C LYS A 114 -1.23 10.60 -9.47
N ILE A 115 -0.96 9.80 -8.46
CA ILE A 115 -0.62 8.40 -8.64
C ILE A 115 -1.91 7.61 -8.81
N HIS A 116 -2.04 6.91 -9.92
CA HIS A 116 -3.14 5.98 -10.19
C HIS A 116 -2.62 4.56 -10.48
N ALA A 117 -1.32 4.35 -10.36
CA ALA A 117 -0.71 3.03 -10.50
C ALA A 117 -1.19 2.08 -9.41
N LYS A 118 -1.20 0.77 -9.71
CA LYS A 118 -1.41 -0.31 -8.77
C LYS A 118 -0.31 -1.31 -9.02
N ILE A 119 0.71 -1.25 -8.20
CA ILE A 119 1.91 -2.09 -8.30
C ILE A 119 2.19 -2.66 -6.92
N TYR A 120 2.45 -3.95 -6.86
CA TYR A 120 2.87 -4.67 -5.67
C TYR A 120 4.15 -5.41 -6.00
N LEU A 121 5.24 -5.02 -5.36
CA LEU A 121 6.57 -5.58 -5.54
C LEU A 121 6.91 -6.47 -4.34
N LEU A 122 7.22 -7.71 -4.60
CA LEU A 122 7.61 -8.67 -3.58
C LEU A 122 9.01 -9.20 -3.93
N TYR A 123 9.95 -9.07 -3.00
CA TYR A 123 11.33 -9.39 -3.26
C TYR A 123 12.11 -9.76 -1.97
N PRO A 124 13.23 -10.51 -2.07
CA PRO A 124 14.11 -10.83 -0.96
C PRO A 124 14.91 -9.61 -0.49
N ASP A 125 15.48 -9.66 0.72
CA ASP A 125 16.30 -8.55 1.27
C ASP A 125 17.51 -8.21 0.39
N ASN A 126 18.10 -9.18 -0.27
CA ASN A 126 19.27 -9.04 -1.14
C ASN A 126 18.93 -9.09 -2.63
N PHE A 127 17.76 -8.58 -3.01
CA PHE A 127 17.33 -8.55 -4.41
C PHE A 127 18.34 -7.82 -5.28
N ASN A 128 18.75 -8.46 -6.38
CA ASN A 128 19.72 -7.95 -7.35
C ASN A 128 19.41 -8.54 -8.74
N GLU A 129 20.19 -8.16 -9.75
CA GLU A 129 20.02 -8.57 -11.14
C GLU A 129 20.05 -10.10 -11.40
N TRP A 130 20.49 -10.89 -10.43
CA TRP A 130 20.53 -12.36 -10.51
C TRP A 130 19.43 -13.04 -9.68
N SER A 131 18.59 -12.27 -9.02
CA SER A 131 17.53 -12.82 -8.15
C SER A 131 16.40 -13.40 -9.00
N THR A 132 15.92 -14.58 -8.62
CA THR A 132 14.79 -15.26 -9.27
C THR A 132 13.51 -15.22 -8.45
N ASP A 133 13.59 -14.79 -7.19
CA ASP A 133 12.49 -14.88 -6.22
C ASP A 133 11.63 -13.61 -6.16
N GLY A 134 11.94 -12.59 -6.98
CA GLY A 134 11.15 -11.36 -7.06
C GLY A 134 9.93 -11.51 -7.94
N CYS A 135 8.88 -10.73 -7.67
CA CYS A 135 7.78 -10.53 -8.60
C CYS A 135 7.14 -9.16 -8.46
N ALA A 136 6.58 -8.67 -9.56
CA ALA A 136 5.75 -7.49 -9.62
C ALA A 136 4.33 -7.86 -10.03
N ILE A 137 3.32 -7.46 -9.25
CA ILE A 137 1.91 -7.60 -9.62
C ILE A 137 1.41 -6.22 -9.98
N THR A 138 0.83 -6.08 -11.17
CA THR A 138 0.23 -4.82 -11.61
C THR A 138 -1.11 -5.05 -12.28
N GLY A 139 -1.99 -4.04 -12.24
CA GLY A 139 -3.32 -4.13 -12.84
C GLY A 139 -4.28 -3.08 -12.31
N SER A 140 -5.55 -3.46 -12.16
CA SER A 140 -6.61 -2.55 -11.74
C SER A 140 -6.84 -2.51 -10.22
N SER A 141 -6.40 -3.52 -9.47
CA SER A 141 -6.73 -3.70 -8.05
C SER A 141 -6.04 -2.70 -7.13
N ASN A 142 -6.82 -1.85 -6.48
CA ASN A 142 -6.36 -1.08 -5.33
C ASN A 142 -6.32 -1.93 -4.06
N LEU A 143 -5.59 -1.50 -3.04
CA LEU A 143 -5.56 -2.16 -1.74
C LEU A 143 -6.82 -1.78 -0.93
N SER A 144 -7.90 -2.43 -1.28
CA SER A 144 -9.24 -2.27 -0.70
C SER A 144 -9.99 -3.59 -0.71
N GLY A 145 -11.08 -3.69 0.07
CA GLY A 145 -11.93 -4.88 0.07
C GLY A 145 -12.47 -5.24 -1.32
N ASN A 146 -12.82 -4.24 -2.13
CA ASN A 146 -13.27 -4.45 -3.52
C ASN A 146 -12.13 -4.96 -4.40
N GLY A 147 -10.97 -4.29 -4.38
CA GLY A 147 -9.82 -4.65 -5.19
C GLY A 147 -9.21 -6.01 -4.83
N LEU A 148 -9.40 -6.48 -3.60
CA LEU A 148 -9.00 -7.82 -3.15
C LEU A 148 -10.12 -8.87 -3.31
N GLY A 149 -11.29 -8.47 -3.83
CA GLY A 149 -12.38 -9.38 -4.16
C GLY A 149 -13.15 -9.96 -2.96
N ILE A 150 -13.05 -9.32 -1.78
CA ILE A 150 -13.71 -9.77 -0.54
C ILE A 150 -15.01 -9.03 -0.23
N SER A 151 -15.32 -7.94 -0.90
CA SER A 151 -16.58 -7.23 -0.70
C SER A 151 -17.73 -7.94 -1.40
N GLN A 152 -18.97 -7.69 -0.92
CA GLN A 152 -20.18 -8.25 -1.53
C GLN A 152 -20.41 -7.72 -2.95
N ASP A 153 -20.06 -6.45 -3.19
CA ASP A 153 -20.10 -5.82 -4.52
C ASP A 153 -18.78 -6.08 -5.25
N LYS A 154 -18.66 -7.29 -5.81
CA LYS A 154 -17.44 -7.68 -6.54
C LYS A 154 -17.30 -6.88 -7.81
N GLN A 155 -16.18 -6.14 -7.93
CA GLN A 155 -15.75 -5.58 -9.19
C GLN A 155 -14.88 -6.59 -9.94
N TYR A 156 -14.95 -6.56 -11.27
CA TYR A 156 -14.01 -7.32 -12.08
C TYR A 156 -12.65 -6.62 -12.05
N GLU A 157 -11.65 -7.33 -11.56
CA GLU A 157 -10.27 -6.85 -11.49
C GLU A 157 -9.39 -7.72 -12.37
N PHE A 158 -8.50 -7.08 -13.11
CA PHE A 158 -7.52 -7.78 -13.93
C PHE A 158 -6.12 -7.40 -13.47
N ASN A 159 -5.34 -8.41 -13.07
CA ASN A 159 -3.95 -8.22 -12.65
C ASN A 159 -3.05 -9.21 -13.39
N VAL A 160 -1.84 -8.78 -13.66
CA VAL A 160 -0.77 -9.62 -14.22
C VAL A 160 0.37 -9.70 -13.22
N MET A 161 1.06 -10.81 -13.20
CA MET A 161 2.24 -11.02 -12.39
C MET A 161 3.45 -11.18 -13.31
N LEU A 162 4.42 -10.30 -13.16
CA LEU A 162 5.71 -10.31 -13.83
C LEU A 162 6.73 -10.99 -12.92
N ARG A 163 7.52 -11.87 -13.47
CA ARG A 163 8.56 -12.62 -12.75
C ARG A 163 9.94 -12.49 -13.39
N ASP A 164 10.00 -11.88 -14.56
CA ASP A 164 11.27 -11.58 -15.20
C ASP A 164 12.04 -10.59 -14.31
N ASN A 165 13.30 -10.86 -14.07
CA ASN A 165 14.12 -10.05 -13.19
C ASN A 165 14.25 -8.61 -13.66
N GLU A 166 14.38 -8.40 -14.98
CA GLU A 166 14.48 -7.05 -15.57
C GLU A 166 13.20 -6.24 -15.30
N ASP A 167 12.03 -6.86 -15.45
CA ASP A 167 10.73 -6.21 -15.18
C ASP A 167 10.58 -5.86 -13.71
N VAL A 168 10.99 -6.77 -12.82
CA VAL A 168 10.92 -6.54 -11.36
C VAL A 168 11.90 -5.45 -10.93
N GLN A 169 13.13 -5.46 -11.49
CA GLN A 169 14.11 -4.43 -11.21
C GLN A 169 13.64 -3.06 -11.71
N PHE A 170 13.12 -3.00 -12.94
CA PHE A 170 12.54 -1.76 -13.47
C PHE A 170 11.44 -1.20 -12.55
N ALA A 171 10.49 -2.05 -12.17
CA ALA A 171 9.40 -1.63 -11.29
C ALA A 171 9.90 -1.19 -9.90
N LYS A 172 10.98 -1.81 -9.40
CA LYS A 172 11.62 -1.43 -8.14
C LYS A 172 12.32 -0.07 -8.25
N ASP A 173 13.04 0.18 -9.34
CA ASP A 173 13.72 1.45 -9.58
C ASP A 173 12.71 2.60 -9.69
N GLU A 174 11.59 2.39 -10.39
CA GLU A 174 10.48 3.34 -10.46
C GLU A 174 9.85 3.59 -9.08
N PHE A 175 9.69 2.55 -8.27
CA PHE A 175 9.22 2.71 -6.89
C PHE A 175 10.18 3.58 -6.07
N GLU A 176 11.50 3.33 -6.12
CA GLU A 176 12.49 4.10 -5.37
C GLU A 176 12.51 5.58 -5.80
N LEU A 177 12.37 5.85 -7.11
CA LEU A 177 12.24 7.23 -7.63
C LEU A 177 11.01 7.97 -7.08
N LEU A 178 9.91 7.25 -6.87
CA LEU A 178 8.69 7.83 -6.30
C LEU A 178 8.76 7.93 -4.78
N TRP A 179 9.52 7.05 -4.14
CA TRP A 179 9.66 6.96 -2.69
C TRP A 179 10.63 7.99 -2.13
N ALA A 180 11.63 8.43 -2.91
CA ALA A 180 12.62 9.43 -2.49
C ALA A 180 12.00 10.81 -2.24
#